data_5de7b239e888f5a0e8effc0489225f70
#
_entry.id   5de7b239e888f5a0e8effc0489225f70
#
_cell.length_a   1.000
_cell.length_b   1.000
_cell.length_c   1.000
_cell.angle_alpha   90.00
_cell.angle_beta   90.00
_cell.angle_gamma   90.00
#
_symmetry.space_group_name_H-M   'P 1'
#
loop_
_entity.id
_entity.type
_entity.pdbx_description
1 polymer ?
#
loop_
_entity_poly.entity_id
_entity_poly.type
_entity_poly.pdbx_seq_one_letter_code
_entity_poly.pdbx_strand_id
1 'polypeptide(L)'
;MNEEEFDPLAVGDELPNYTFINQENEKIQLTSFQGRILVFTFMYTRCPIPDFCPRMSQNFREAYDVLKDVKLNKDWHFLSISFDPDFDTPEILKNYSKAYSSDLKRWSFVTGNSTVIDELMLRFGVIVRRPKASITDWDHNLRTVIVGPSGVIQNIYIGNLWTSKTIVEDLEKIAKNH
;
A
#
# COMPACT_ATOMS: atom_id res chain seq x y z
N MET A 1 10.05 9.47 21.23
CA MET A 1 10.86 8.91 20.12
C MET A 1 11.62 10.06 19.53
N ASN A 2 12.95 9.97 19.49
CA ASN A 2 13.77 11.01 18.91
C ASN A 2 13.65 10.96 17.38
N GLU A 3 13.42 12.11 16.76
CA GLU A 3 13.32 12.26 15.28
C GLU A 3 14.60 11.86 14.53
N GLU A 4 15.69 11.58 15.23
CA GLU A 4 17.00 11.18 14.69
C GLU A 4 17.12 9.68 14.36
N GLU A 5 16.10 8.85 14.65
CA GLU A 5 16.21 7.39 14.55
C GLU A 5 15.55 6.79 13.29
N PHE A 6 14.88 7.60 12.47
CA PHE A 6 14.22 7.11 11.26
C PHE A 6 14.85 7.69 10.01
N ASP A 7 15.68 6.88 9.36
CA ASP A 7 16.22 7.18 8.04
C ASP A 7 15.07 7.17 6.99
N PRO A 8 14.68 8.33 6.42
CA PRO A 8 13.57 8.39 5.47
C PRO A 8 13.92 7.65 4.19
N LEU A 9 12.96 6.91 3.66
CA LEU A 9 13.10 6.16 2.41
C LEU A 9 12.78 7.04 1.20
N ALA A 10 13.64 6.93 0.19
CA ALA A 10 13.54 7.66 -1.07
C ALA A 10 13.58 6.72 -2.28
N VAL A 11 13.30 7.26 -3.46
CA VAL A 11 13.51 6.55 -4.73
C VAL A 11 14.99 6.19 -4.86
N GLY A 12 15.27 4.92 -5.17
CA GLY A 12 16.62 4.36 -5.26
C GLY A 12 17.04 3.55 -4.03
N ASP A 13 16.35 3.69 -2.89
CA ASP A 13 16.62 2.89 -1.70
C ASP A 13 16.04 1.49 -1.81
N GLU A 14 16.65 0.53 -1.13
CA GLU A 14 16.09 -0.80 -0.94
C GLU A 14 14.94 -0.74 0.06
N LEU A 15 13.82 -1.40 -0.26
CA LEU A 15 12.69 -1.53 0.66
C LEU A 15 13.06 -2.51 1.78
N PRO A 16 13.07 -2.08 3.06
CA PRO A 16 13.32 -2.96 4.18
C PRO A 16 12.25 -4.05 4.30
N ASN A 17 12.61 -5.16 4.93
CA ASN A 17 11.67 -6.22 5.19
C ASN A 17 10.80 -5.92 6.42
N TYR A 18 9.49 -5.91 6.21
CA TYR A 18 8.48 -5.81 7.25
C TYR A 18 7.52 -6.98 7.15
N THR A 19 6.98 -7.40 8.28
CA THR A 19 6.03 -8.53 8.36
C THR A 19 4.64 -8.03 8.72
N PHE A 20 3.66 -8.45 7.95
CA PHE A 20 2.24 -8.14 8.12
C PHE A 20 1.40 -9.42 8.18
N ILE A 21 0.10 -9.26 8.42
CA ILE A 21 -0.91 -10.30 8.35
C ILE A 21 -1.92 -9.89 7.27
N ASN A 22 -2.19 -10.77 6.32
CA ASN A 22 -3.13 -10.48 5.24
C ASN A 22 -4.60 -10.77 5.63
N GLN A 23 -5.51 -10.47 4.74
CA GLN A 23 -6.95 -10.70 4.90
C GLN A 23 -7.34 -12.18 5.04
N GLU A 24 -6.45 -13.12 4.73
CA GLU A 24 -6.62 -14.57 4.94
C GLU A 24 -5.97 -15.04 6.25
N ASN A 25 -5.54 -14.10 7.11
CA ASN A 25 -4.83 -14.37 8.36
C ASN A 25 -3.48 -15.07 8.18
N GLU A 26 -2.81 -14.83 7.07
CA GLU A 26 -1.49 -15.38 6.74
C GLU A 26 -0.40 -14.33 6.90
N LYS A 27 0.78 -14.75 7.33
CA LYS A 27 1.94 -13.85 7.41
C LYS A 27 2.47 -13.53 6.01
N ILE A 28 2.68 -12.24 5.74
CA ILE A 28 3.31 -11.72 4.53
C ILE A 28 4.55 -10.91 4.92
N GLN A 29 5.66 -11.15 4.23
CA GLN A 29 6.86 -10.34 4.32
C GLN A 29 7.04 -9.53 3.04
N LEU A 30 7.51 -8.29 3.15
CA LEU A 30 7.73 -7.45 1.96
C LEU A 30 8.77 -8.05 1.00
N THR A 31 9.78 -8.74 1.53
CA THR A 31 10.76 -9.48 0.72
C THR A 31 10.17 -10.64 -0.09
N SER A 32 8.99 -11.14 0.27
CA SER A 32 8.30 -12.20 -0.51
C SER A 32 7.81 -11.71 -1.88
N PHE A 33 7.81 -10.39 -2.10
CA PHE A 33 7.45 -9.79 -3.39
C PHE A 33 8.66 -9.55 -4.31
N GLN A 34 9.88 -9.87 -3.89
CA GLN A 34 11.05 -9.80 -4.77
C GLN A 34 10.83 -10.64 -6.04
N GLY A 35 11.28 -10.12 -7.18
CA GLY A 35 10.98 -10.67 -8.50
C GLY A 35 9.69 -10.15 -9.14
N ARG A 36 8.83 -9.47 -8.36
CA ARG A 36 7.59 -8.81 -8.81
C ARG A 36 7.70 -7.30 -8.66
N ILE A 37 6.84 -6.58 -9.36
CA ILE A 37 6.63 -5.16 -9.12
C ILE A 37 5.60 -5.05 -7.99
N LEU A 38 5.98 -4.46 -6.87
CA LEU A 38 5.08 -4.22 -5.74
C LEU A 38 4.59 -2.77 -5.76
N VAL A 39 3.28 -2.57 -5.67
CA VAL A 39 2.69 -1.24 -5.47
C VAL A 39 1.91 -1.25 -4.16
N PHE A 40 2.25 -0.36 -3.23
CA PHE A 40 1.52 -0.30 -1.98
C PHE A 40 1.09 1.11 -1.59
N THR A 41 0.02 1.18 -0.83
CA THR A 41 -0.53 2.41 -0.24
C THR A 41 -0.95 2.17 1.20
N PHE A 42 -1.05 3.25 1.97
CA PHE A 42 -1.55 3.23 3.34
C PHE A 42 -3.01 3.63 3.37
N MET A 43 -3.82 2.95 4.17
CA MET A 43 -5.27 3.17 4.26
C MET A 43 -5.82 2.74 5.63
N TYR A 44 -7.08 3.01 5.89
CA TYR A 44 -7.87 2.38 6.93
C TYR A 44 -9.33 2.26 6.48
N THR A 45 -10.01 1.19 6.91
CA THR A 45 -11.33 0.84 6.35
C THR A 45 -12.43 1.83 6.73
N ARG A 46 -12.27 2.53 7.85
CA ARG A 46 -13.24 3.50 8.38
C ARG A 46 -13.03 4.93 7.88
N CYS A 47 -12.17 5.14 6.89
CA CYS A 47 -11.91 6.47 6.34
C CYS A 47 -13.20 7.10 5.78
N PRO A 48 -13.67 8.24 6.35
CA PRO A 48 -14.92 8.85 5.94
C PRO A 48 -14.78 9.77 4.72
N ILE A 49 -13.55 10.01 4.25
CA ILE A 49 -13.26 10.99 3.20
C ILE A 49 -13.18 10.29 1.85
N PRO A 50 -14.16 10.51 0.93
CA PRO A 50 -14.22 9.79 -0.35
C PRO A 50 -12.96 9.96 -1.23
N ASP A 51 -12.34 11.13 -1.19
CA ASP A 51 -11.17 11.46 -2.00
C ASP A 51 -9.84 10.93 -1.44
N PHE A 52 -9.86 10.25 -0.30
CA PHE A 52 -8.67 9.67 0.35
C PHE A 52 -8.61 8.15 0.15
N CYS A 53 -8.73 7.36 1.21
CA CYS A 53 -8.59 5.90 1.12
C CYS A 53 -9.55 5.24 0.11
N PRO A 54 -10.84 5.63 0.03
CA PRO A 54 -11.74 5.06 -0.97
C PRO A 54 -11.27 5.34 -2.40
N ARG A 55 -10.80 6.56 -2.69
CA ARG A 55 -10.26 6.92 -4.00
C ARG A 55 -8.99 6.12 -4.34
N MET A 56 -8.07 5.94 -3.39
CA MET A 56 -6.87 5.12 -3.61
C MET A 56 -7.23 3.67 -3.93
N SER A 57 -8.17 3.10 -3.18
CA SER A 57 -8.67 1.75 -3.44
C SER A 57 -9.38 1.64 -4.79
N GLN A 58 -10.14 2.65 -5.19
CA GLN A 58 -10.79 2.68 -6.51
C GLN A 58 -9.76 2.77 -7.64
N ASN A 59 -8.73 3.61 -7.51
CA ASN A 59 -7.65 3.71 -8.49
C ASN A 59 -6.88 2.39 -8.63
N PHE A 60 -6.64 1.68 -7.52
CA PHE A 60 -6.04 0.34 -7.55
C PHE A 60 -6.97 -0.67 -8.24
N ARG A 61 -8.28 -0.61 -7.97
CA ARG A 61 -9.26 -1.45 -8.64
C ARG A 61 -9.22 -1.28 -10.17
N GLU A 62 -9.26 -0.04 -10.62
CA GLU A 62 -9.21 0.28 -12.05
C GLU A 62 -7.89 -0.15 -12.69
N ALA A 63 -6.76 0.09 -12.03
CA ALA A 63 -5.46 -0.38 -12.50
C ALA A 63 -5.38 -1.91 -12.55
N TYR A 64 -5.93 -2.59 -11.54
CA TYR A 64 -6.03 -4.05 -11.50
C TYR A 64 -6.83 -4.59 -12.68
N ASP A 65 -7.98 -3.99 -12.98
CA ASP A 65 -8.85 -4.43 -14.07
C ASP A 65 -8.18 -4.30 -15.44
N VAL A 66 -7.30 -3.32 -15.63
CA VAL A 66 -6.46 -3.22 -16.83
C VAL A 66 -5.33 -4.24 -16.83
N LEU A 67 -4.57 -4.30 -15.74
CA LEU A 67 -3.34 -5.10 -15.65
C LEU A 67 -3.58 -6.62 -15.64
N LYS A 68 -4.73 -7.09 -15.15
CA LYS A 68 -5.05 -8.53 -15.15
C LYS A 68 -5.08 -9.14 -16.56
N ASP A 69 -5.43 -8.33 -17.55
CA ASP A 69 -5.55 -8.74 -18.97
C ASP A 69 -4.30 -8.37 -19.79
N VAL A 70 -3.37 -7.62 -19.21
CA VAL A 70 -2.11 -7.22 -19.86
C VAL A 70 -0.99 -8.19 -19.46
N LYS A 71 -0.30 -8.75 -20.45
CA LYS A 71 0.87 -9.59 -20.20
C LYS A 71 2.12 -8.71 -20.06
N LEU A 72 2.49 -8.43 -18.81
CA LEU A 72 3.77 -7.81 -18.51
C LEU A 72 4.90 -8.86 -18.47
N ASN A 73 6.14 -8.43 -18.74
CA ASN A 73 7.33 -9.29 -18.61
C ASN A 73 7.65 -9.65 -17.16
N LYS A 74 7.11 -8.89 -16.21
CA LYS A 74 7.24 -9.11 -14.77
C LYS A 74 5.87 -9.26 -14.13
N ASP A 75 5.77 -10.12 -13.16
CA ASP A 75 4.58 -10.22 -12.32
C ASP A 75 4.48 -9.00 -11.40
N TRP A 76 3.29 -8.73 -10.90
CA TRP A 76 3.02 -7.56 -10.08
C TRP A 76 2.07 -7.90 -8.93
N HIS A 77 2.09 -7.08 -7.87
CA HIS A 77 1.21 -7.23 -6.73
C HIS A 77 0.84 -5.86 -6.13
N PHE A 78 -0.43 -5.68 -5.80
CA PHE A 78 -0.91 -4.54 -5.02
C PHE A 78 -1.01 -4.89 -3.55
N LEU A 79 -0.66 -3.93 -2.68
CA LEU A 79 -0.72 -4.10 -1.24
C LEU A 79 -1.36 -2.87 -0.60
N SER A 80 -2.46 -3.06 0.12
CA SER A 80 -3.11 -2.03 0.91
C SER A 80 -2.79 -2.27 2.39
N ILE A 81 -2.04 -1.36 3.01
CA ILE A 81 -1.55 -1.48 4.38
C ILE A 81 -2.44 -0.64 5.29
N SER A 82 -3.18 -1.30 6.18
CA SER A 82 -3.98 -0.58 7.17
C SER A 82 -3.10 -0.01 8.29
N PHE A 83 -3.35 1.26 8.64
CA PHE A 83 -2.76 1.91 9.81
C PHE A 83 -3.74 2.04 11.00
N ASP A 84 -4.81 1.26 10.99
CA ASP A 84 -5.77 1.12 12.09
C ASP A 84 -5.84 -0.35 12.58
N PRO A 85 -4.70 -0.95 13.01
CA PRO A 85 -4.63 -2.37 13.30
C PRO A 85 -5.52 -2.81 14.46
N ASP A 86 -5.93 -1.89 15.34
CA ASP A 86 -6.84 -2.19 16.44
C ASP A 86 -8.27 -2.46 15.97
N PHE A 87 -8.66 -1.89 14.84
CA PHE A 87 -9.97 -2.09 14.23
C PHE A 87 -9.90 -3.01 12.99
N ASP A 88 -8.97 -2.78 12.10
CA ASP A 88 -8.83 -3.46 10.82
C ASP A 88 -8.22 -4.86 11.00
N THR A 89 -9.01 -5.78 11.56
CA THR A 89 -8.65 -7.20 11.65
C THR A 89 -8.61 -7.83 10.26
N PRO A 90 -7.98 -9.01 10.08
CA PRO A 90 -8.01 -9.75 8.82
C PRO A 90 -9.44 -9.95 8.27
N GLU A 91 -10.41 -10.25 9.13
CA GLU A 91 -11.81 -10.42 8.75
C GLU A 91 -12.44 -9.11 8.20
N ILE A 92 -12.18 -7.99 8.87
CA ILE A 92 -12.66 -6.67 8.43
C ILE A 92 -12.01 -6.31 7.09
N LEU A 93 -10.71 -6.52 6.94
CA LEU A 93 -10.00 -6.29 5.68
C LEU A 93 -10.53 -7.18 4.55
N LYS A 94 -10.84 -8.45 4.84
CA LYS A 94 -11.47 -9.36 3.88
C LYS A 94 -12.85 -8.87 3.44
N ASN A 95 -13.66 -8.36 4.36
CA ASN A 95 -14.95 -7.78 4.01
C ASN A 95 -14.82 -6.48 3.22
N TYR A 96 -13.88 -5.61 3.59
CA TYR A 96 -13.59 -4.38 2.85
C TYR A 96 -13.12 -4.67 1.42
N SER A 97 -12.25 -5.65 1.24
CA SER A 97 -11.71 -6.01 -0.06
C SER A 97 -12.78 -6.41 -1.08
N LYS A 98 -13.89 -6.99 -0.65
CA LYS A 98 -15.01 -7.40 -1.51
C LYS A 98 -15.64 -6.23 -2.29
N ALA A 99 -15.56 -5.01 -1.75
CA ALA A 99 -16.04 -3.81 -2.44
C ALA A 99 -15.18 -3.42 -3.65
N TYR A 100 -13.91 -3.87 -3.68
CA TYR A 100 -12.93 -3.47 -4.69
C TYR A 100 -12.49 -4.62 -5.59
N SER A 101 -12.42 -5.86 -5.11
CA SER A 101 -12.00 -6.99 -5.91
C SER A 101 -12.65 -8.30 -5.46
N SER A 102 -13.03 -9.12 -6.43
CA SER A 102 -13.44 -10.51 -6.22
C SER A 102 -12.27 -11.49 -6.34
N ASP A 103 -11.15 -11.05 -6.91
CA ASP A 103 -9.92 -11.84 -7.07
C ASP A 103 -8.76 -11.13 -6.38
N LEU A 104 -8.28 -11.73 -5.28
CA LEU A 104 -7.22 -11.20 -4.43
C LEU A 104 -5.84 -11.86 -4.69
N LYS A 105 -5.68 -12.57 -5.81
CA LYS A 105 -4.41 -13.24 -6.12
C LYS A 105 -3.24 -12.29 -6.28
N ARG A 106 -3.52 -11.06 -6.75
CA ARG A 106 -2.52 -10.01 -6.98
C ARG A 106 -2.80 -8.73 -6.21
N TRP A 107 -3.66 -8.81 -5.20
CA TRP A 107 -3.95 -7.67 -4.33
C TRP A 107 -4.24 -8.16 -2.91
N SER A 108 -3.37 -7.80 -1.98
CA SER A 108 -3.51 -8.13 -0.56
C SER A 108 -3.84 -6.89 0.26
N PHE A 109 -4.67 -7.08 1.27
CA PHE A 109 -4.98 -6.10 2.29
C PHE A 109 -4.36 -6.59 3.60
N VAL A 110 -3.53 -5.78 4.22
CA VAL A 110 -2.73 -6.23 5.36
C VAL A 110 -2.88 -5.32 6.57
N THR A 111 -2.71 -5.93 7.72
CA THR A 111 -2.61 -5.32 9.03
C THR A 111 -1.43 -5.93 9.79
N GLY A 112 -1.19 -5.54 11.02
CA GLY A 112 -0.11 -6.11 11.80
C GLY A 112 0.16 -5.38 13.11
N ASN A 113 1.38 -5.46 13.58
CA ASN A 113 1.80 -4.76 14.77
C ASN A 113 1.82 -3.24 14.53
N SER A 114 1.17 -2.45 15.39
CA SER A 114 1.07 -1.00 15.26
C SER A 114 2.44 -0.31 15.18
N THR A 115 3.40 -0.73 16.00
CA THR A 115 4.75 -0.15 16.01
C THR A 115 5.45 -0.37 14.66
N VAL A 116 5.30 -1.55 14.06
CA VAL A 116 5.88 -1.88 12.74
C VAL A 116 5.26 -1.04 11.64
N ILE A 117 3.94 -0.86 11.69
CA ILE A 117 3.21 -0.05 10.72
C ILE A 117 3.59 1.43 10.87
N ASP A 118 3.61 1.95 12.10
CA ASP A 118 3.96 3.35 12.37
C ASP A 118 5.41 3.65 11.95
N GLU A 119 6.36 2.74 12.18
CA GLU A 119 7.74 2.85 11.71
C GLU A 119 7.81 2.96 10.18
N LEU A 120 7.18 2.03 9.47
CA LEU A 120 7.16 2.07 8.00
C LEU A 120 6.53 3.35 7.48
N MET A 121 5.43 3.79 8.08
CA MET A 121 4.76 5.05 7.72
C MET A 121 5.66 6.25 7.89
N LEU A 122 6.37 6.35 9.02
CA LEU A 122 7.30 7.45 9.30
C LEU A 122 8.44 7.49 8.29
N ARG A 123 8.98 6.33 7.90
CA ARG A 123 10.03 6.24 6.88
C ARG A 123 9.59 6.72 5.50
N PHE A 124 8.30 6.67 5.18
CA PHE A 124 7.71 7.26 3.97
C PHE A 124 7.10 8.65 4.19
N GLY A 125 7.31 9.24 5.36
CA GLY A 125 6.77 10.56 5.70
C GLY A 125 5.24 10.58 5.79
N VAL A 126 4.62 9.43 6.13
CA VAL A 126 3.18 9.36 6.40
C VAL A 126 2.95 9.72 7.87
N ILE A 127 2.21 10.79 8.10
CA ILE A 127 1.88 11.30 9.42
C ILE A 127 0.37 11.14 9.62
N VAL A 128 -0.02 10.54 10.73
CA VAL A 128 -1.42 10.37 11.12
C VAL A 128 -1.69 11.09 12.44
N ARG A 129 -2.65 11.99 12.43
CA ARG A 129 -3.17 12.64 13.62
C ARG A 129 -4.51 12.04 13.98
N ARG A 130 -4.58 11.41 15.15
CA ARG A 130 -5.77 10.74 15.68
C ARG A 130 -6.37 11.60 16.79
N PRO A 131 -7.33 12.51 16.50
CA PRO A 131 -7.94 13.34 17.52
C PRO A 131 -8.76 12.48 18.49
N LYS A 132 -8.67 12.77 19.80
CA LYS A 132 -9.42 12.02 20.83
C LYS A 132 -10.95 12.12 20.67
N ALA A 133 -11.42 13.15 19.97
CA ALA A 133 -12.84 13.42 19.76
C ALA A 133 -13.47 12.60 18.63
N SER A 134 -12.67 11.96 17.79
CA SER A 134 -13.15 11.14 16.68
C SER A 134 -12.35 9.85 16.55
N ILE A 135 -13.05 8.74 16.35
CA ILE A 135 -12.46 7.43 16.13
C ILE A 135 -12.24 7.12 14.65
N THR A 136 -12.70 7.96 13.75
CA THR A 136 -12.66 7.72 12.30
C THR A 136 -12.20 8.91 11.48
N ASP A 137 -12.35 10.12 11.99
CA ASP A 137 -11.97 11.35 11.28
C ASP A 137 -10.52 11.71 11.63
N TRP A 138 -9.61 10.97 11.03
CA TRP A 138 -8.17 11.14 11.23
C TRP A 138 -7.56 11.96 10.09
N ASP A 139 -6.79 12.97 10.48
CA ASP A 139 -6.00 13.75 9.53
C ASP A 139 -4.70 13.00 9.19
N HIS A 140 -4.49 12.74 7.92
CA HIS A 140 -3.27 12.07 7.44
C HIS A 140 -2.94 12.50 6.02
N ASN A 141 -1.67 12.47 5.69
CA ASN A 141 -1.22 12.60 4.32
C ASN A 141 -1.23 11.22 3.61
N LEU A 142 -1.03 11.24 2.30
CA LEU A 142 -1.10 10.04 1.45
C LEU A 142 0.24 9.77 0.79
N ARG A 143 0.60 8.49 0.72
CA ARG A 143 1.73 7.97 -0.06
C ARG A 143 1.32 6.69 -0.75
N THR A 144 1.76 6.57 -2.01
CA THR A 144 1.70 5.32 -2.77
C THR A 144 3.07 5.06 -3.34
N VAL A 145 3.57 3.86 -3.18
CA VAL A 145 4.98 3.51 -3.45
C VAL A 145 5.01 2.39 -4.49
N ILE A 146 5.89 2.52 -5.48
CA ILE A 146 6.20 1.46 -6.44
C ILE A 146 7.61 0.95 -6.17
N VAL A 147 7.73 -0.35 -6.00
CA VAL A 147 8.99 -1.07 -5.78
C VAL A 147 9.23 -2.00 -6.95
N GLY A 148 10.42 -1.93 -7.53
CA GLY A 148 10.80 -2.79 -8.64
C GLY A 148 11.08 -4.24 -8.22
N PRO A 149 11.28 -5.15 -9.20
CA PRO A 149 11.54 -6.57 -8.92
C PRO A 149 12.80 -6.83 -8.10
N SER A 150 13.76 -5.92 -8.13
CA SER A 150 14.99 -5.98 -7.31
C SER A 150 14.78 -5.61 -5.84
N GLY A 151 13.58 -5.13 -5.45
CA GLY A 151 13.33 -4.61 -4.12
C GLY A 151 13.67 -3.13 -3.94
N VAL A 152 14.07 -2.44 -5.01
CA VAL A 152 14.42 -1.01 -5.00
C VAL A 152 13.20 -0.15 -5.29
N ILE A 153 13.02 0.91 -4.51
CA ILE A 153 11.93 1.88 -4.67
C ILE A 153 12.11 2.63 -5.99
N GLN A 154 11.10 2.57 -6.86
CA GLN A 154 11.12 3.15 -8.19
C GLN A 154 10.35 4.48 -8.26
N ASN A 155 9.28 4.61 -7.47
CA ASN A 155 8.48 5.83 -7.43
C ASN A 155 7.75 5.97 -6.08
N ILE A 156 7.53 7.22 -5.65
CA ILE A 156 6.74 7.57 -4.47
C ILE A 156 5.77 8.68 -4.88
N TYR A 157 4.48 8.37 -4.97
CA TYR A 157 3.44 9.35 -5.21
C TYR A 157 3.02 10.03 -3.90
N ILE A 158 2.98 11.33 -3.93
CA ILE A 158 2.56 12.20 -2.83
C ILE A 158 1.12 12.65 -3.10
N GLY A 159 0.24 12.44 -2.12
CA GLY A 159 -1.16 12.86 -2.24
C GLY A 159 -2.01 11.91 -3.09
N ASN A 160 -3.10 12.44 -3.66
CA ASN A 160 -4.17 11.70 -4.31
C ASN A 160 -4.40 12.08 -5.79
N LEU A 161 -3.42 12.74 -6.42
CA LEU A 161 -3.56 13.20 -7.81
C LEU A 161 -3.17 12.15 -8.86
N TRP A 162 -2.52 11.05 -8.46
CA TRP A 162 -2.22 9.96 -9.37
C TRP A 162 -3.49 9.17 -9.72
N THR A 163 -3.50 8.56 -10.89
CA THR A 163 -4.65 7.81 -11.44
C THR A 163 -4.28 6.35 -11.71
N SER A 164 -5.28 5.52 -11.95
CA SER A 164 -5.10 4.14 -12.42
C SER A 164 -4.20 4.08 -13.67
N LYS A 165 -4.39 4.99 -14.62
CA LYS A 165 -3.55 5.11 -15.82
C LYS A 165 -2.08 5.34 -15.47
N THR A 166 -1.80 6.24 -14.54
CA THR A 166 -0.41 6.53 -14.11
C THR A 166 0.28 5.28 -13.56
N ILE A 167 -0.42 4.50 -12.71
CA ILE A 167 0.10 3.24 -12.17
C ILE A 167 0.38 2.23 -13.29
N VAL A 168 -0.55 2.05 -14.22
CA VAL A 168 -0.40 1.12 -15.35
C VAL A 168 0.83 1.47 -16.20
N GLU A 169 0.97 2.74 -16.59
CA GLU A 169 2.09 3.23 -17.40
C GLU A 169 3.44 3.01 -16.70
N ASP A 170 3.51 3.27 -15.39
CA ASP A 170 4.74 3.05 -14.62
C ASP A 170 5.08 1.57 -14.49
N LEU A 171 4.09 0.69 -14.27
CA LEU A 171 4.34 -0.75 -14.23
C LEU A 171 4.83 -1.29 -15.57
N GLU A 172 4.24 -0.84 -16.69
CA GLU A 172 4.69 -1.20 -18.04
C GLU A 172 6.13 -0.75 -18.29
N LYS A 173 6.49 0.46 -17.87
CA LYS A 173 7.84 1.00 -17.99
C LYS A 173 8.85 0.22 -17.16
N ILE A 174 8.53 -0.07 -15.90
CA ILE A 174 9.39 -0.84 -15.00
C ILE A 174 9.58 -2.27 -15.54
N ALA A 175 8.50 -2.92 -15.98
CA ALA A 175 8.56 -4.27 -16.52
C ALA A 175 9.45 -4.38 -17.79
N LYS A 176 9.55 -3.33 -18.59
CA LYS A 176 10.42 -3.30 -19.78
C LYS A 176 11.90 -3.11 -19.44
N ASN A 177 12.20 -2.50 -18.30
CA ASN A 177 13.57 -2.12 -17.92
C ASN A 177 14.26 -3.15 -17.00
N HIS A 178 13.54 -4.20 -16.58
CA HIS A 178 14.00 -5.28 -15.70
C HIS A 178 13.69 -6.68 -16.31
#